data_4834e3a46239e31672ecfc4f1fb09ef3
#
_entry.id   4834e3a46239e31672ecfc4f1fb09ef3
#
_cell.length_a   1.000
_cell.length_b   1.000
_cell.length_c   1.000
_cell.angle_alpha   90.00
_cell.angle_beta   90.00
_cell.angle_gamma   90.00
#
_symmetry.space_group_name_H-M   'P 1'
#
loop_
_entity.id
_entity.type
_entity.pdbx_description
1 polymer ?
#
loop_
_entity_poly.entity_id
_entity_poly.type
_entity_poly.pdbx_seq_one_letter_code
_entity_poly.pdbx_strand_id
1 'polypeptide(L)'
;MAKRINSRSKGKRSELEARDLLRRCGIHDAERGARNGVKAGADIHSPMLAAKGWRVEVKNVAAMRLGSKLWVDACDQAWRDCDQPNGPLNWFLLWRPCRGEWALTVPTVYGPTTMTNEIGISKWIRDTIIEKGSINAKA
;
A
#
# COMPACT_ATOMS: atom_id res chain seq x y z
N MET A 1 -9.75 -0.98 -33.67
CA MET A 1 -8.68 -0.32 -32.98
C MET A 1 -8.90 -0.33 -31.49
N ALA A 2 -7.93 -0.76 -30.76
CA ALA A 2 -8.08 -0.84 -29.32
C ALA A 2 -8.13 0.56 -28.71
N LYS A 3 -9.00 0.75 -27.74
CA LYS A 3 -9.05 2.01 -27.05
C LYS A 3 -7.85 2.16 -26.17
N ARG A 4 -7.29 3.34 -26.17
CA ARG A 4 -6.22 3.63 -25.28
C ARG A 4 -6.76 3.75 -23.88
N ILE A 5 -6.18 3.05 -22.92
CA ILE A 5 -6.58 3.18 -21.54
C ILE A 5 -5.98 4.46 -20.99
N ASN A 6 -6.81 5.27 -20.36
CA ASN A 6 -6.33 6.49 -19.73
C ASN A 6 -5.64 6.10 -18.43
N SER A 7 -4.32 6.20 -18.40
CA SER A 7 -3.53 5.80 -17.24
C SER A 7 -3.91 6.57 -15.98
N ARG A 8 -4.24 7.85 -16.12
CA ARG A 8 -4.61 8.67 -14.99
C ARG A 8 -5.92 8.18 -14.37
N SER A 9 -6.91 7.87 -15.21
CA SER A 9 -8.19 7.35 -14.73
C SER A 9 -8.04 5.98 -14.11
N LYS A 10 -7.19 5.14 -14.69
CA LYS A 10 -6.94 3.82 -14.13
C LYS A 10 -6.28 3.93 -12.76
N GLY A 11 -5.29 4.81 -12.63
CA GLY A 11 -4.61 5.02 -11.36
C GLY A 11 -5.56 5.53 -10.29
N LYS A 12 -6.41 6.49 -10.65
CA LYS A 12 -7.38 7.03 -9.72
C LYS A 12 -8.35 5.95 -9.25
N ARG A 13 -8.85 5.15 -10.19
CA ARG A 13 -9.78 4.09 -9.84
C ARG A 13 -9.15 3.08 -8.90
N SER A 14 -7.93 2.68 -9.18
CA SER A 14 -7.21 1.74 -8.34
C SER A 14 -7.00 2.27 -6.93
N GLU A 15 -6.65 3.54 -6.83
CA GLU A 15 -6.44 4.15 -5.52
C GLU A 15 -7.74 4.23 -4.73
N LEU A 16 -8.85 4.52 -5.39
CA LEU A 16 -10.15 4.55 -4.71
C LEU A 16 -10.57 3.15 -4.25
N GLU A 17 -10.31 2.14 -5.07
CA GLU A 17 -10.59 0.77 -4.67
C GLU A 17 -9.72 0.33 -3.50
N ALA A 18 -8.45 0.71 -3.53
CA ALA A 18 -7.53 0.42 -2.43
C ALA A 18 -7.97 1.13 -1.14
N ARG A 19 -8.39 2.40 -1.26
CA ARG A 19 -8.92 3.14 -0.13
C ARG A 19 -10.11 2.41 0.49
N ASP A 20 -11.03 1.96 -0.34
CA ASP A 20 -12.23 1.30 0.15
C ASP A 20 -11.88 -0.04 0.82
N LEU A 21 -10.93 -0.77 0.26
CA LEU A 21 -10.45 -2.00 0.89
C LEU A 21 -9.87 -1.71 2.27
N LEU A 22 -9.02 -0.70 2.36
CA LEU A 22 -8.38 -0.37 3.65
C LEU A 22 -9.43 0.06 4.69
N ARG A 23 -10.45 0.79 4.26
CA ARG A 23 -11.54 1.16 5.17
C ARG A 23 -12.28 -0.07 5.68
N ARG A 24 -12.52 -1.05 4.81
CA ARG A 24 -13.16 -2.30 5.23
C ARG A 24 -12.28 -3.07 6.21
N CYS A 25 -10.97 -2.90 6.11
CA CYS A 25 -10.04 -3.59 7.00
C CYS A 25 -9.82 -2.86 8.32
N GLY A 26 -10.46 -1.71 8.51
CA GLY A 26 -10.36 -0.99 9.77
C GLY A 26 -9.59 0.32 9.74
N ILE A 27 -9.04 0.69 8.59
CA ILE A 27 -8.34 1.96 8.46
C ILE A 27 -9.35 2.99 7.93
N HIS A 28 -10.19 3.46 8.85
CA HIS A 28 -11.36 4.26 8.49
C HIS A 28 -11.04 5.64 7.92
N ASP A 29 -9.87 6.18 8.20
CA ASP A 29 -9.48 7.50 7.72
C ASP A 29 -8.63 7.46 6.44
N ALA A 30 -8.63 6.33 5.74
CA ALA A 30 -7.86 6.21 4.49
C ALA A 30 -8.48 7.09 3.41
N GLU A 31 -7.64 7.86 2.71
CA GLU A 31 -8.04 8.73 1.61
C GLU A 31 -6.99 8.62 0.50
N ARG A 32 -7.39 8.97 -0.71
CA ARG A 32 -6.40 9.07 -1.78
C ARG A 32 -5.34 10.08 -1.36
N GLY A 33 -4.13 9.79 -1.73
CA GLY A 33 -3.01 10.67 -1.44
C GLY A 33 -3.14 12.01 -2.15
N ALA A 34 -2.12 12.83 -2.05
CA ALA A 34 -2.17 14.18 -2.51
C ALA A 34 -2.67 14.31 -3.92
N ARG A 35 -3.47 15.31 -4.12
CA ARG A 35 -3.96 15.69 -5.41
C ARG A 35 -3.36 17.05 -5.66
N ASN A 36 -3.61 17.59 -6.78
CA ASN A 36 -3.14 18.95 -7.10
C ASN A 36 -1.63 19.12 -7.05
N GLY A 37 -0.91 18.09 -7.34
CA GLY A 37 0.53 18.20 -7.43
C GLY A 37 1.29 18.26 -6.13
N VAL A 38 0.60 18.17 -5.03
CA VAL A 38 1.30 18.17 -3.75
C VAL A 38 2.01 16.83 -3.61
N LYS A 39 3.28 16.85 -3.26
CA LYS A 39 4.02 15.63 -3.14
C LYS A 39 3.83 15.03 -1.80
N ALA A 40 2.78 14.31 -1.63
CA ALA A 40 2.51 13.67 -0.37
C ALA A 40 3.32 12.42 -0.19
N GLY A 41 3.80 11.91 -1.26
CA GLY A 41 4.60 10.73 -1.18
C GLY A 41 3.81 9.43 -1.21
N ALA A 42 2.72 9.30 -0.53
CA ALA A 42 1.98 8.05 -0.49
C ALA A 42 0.76 8.09 -1.41
N ASP A 43 0.41 6.95 -1.99
CA ASP A 43 -0.77 6.86 -2.84
C ASP A 43 -2.05 6.94 -2.02
N ILE A 44 -2.02 6.42 -0.81
CA ILE A 44 -3.13 6.52 0.14
C ILE A 44 -2.61 7.22 1.38
N HIS A 45 -3.35 8.19 1.86
CA HIS A 45 -3.01 8.90 3.08
C HIS A 45 -3.98 8.51 4.19
N SER A 46 -3.44 8.22 5.35
CA SER A 46 -4.22 7.95 6.54
C SER A 46 -3.50 8.55 7.73
N PRO A 47 -4.10 9.53 8.40
CA PRO A 47 -3.49 10.09 9.61
C PRO A 47 -3.17 9.02 10.64
N MET A 48 -4.02 8.02 10.79
CA MET A 48 -3.77 6.94 11.73
C MET A 48 -2.52 6.16 11.35
N LEU A 49 -2.38 5.80 10.07
CA LEU A 49 -1.19 5.07 9.62
C LEU A 49 0.06 5.92 9.77
N ALA A 50 -0.02 7.19 9.39
CA ALA A 50 1.13 8.08 9.52
C ALA A 50 1.58 8.20 10.97
N ALA A 51 0.63 8.31 11.90
CA ALA A 51 0.96 8.40 13.31
C ALA A 51 1.62 7.13 13.83
N LYS A 52 1.31 6.00 13.22
CA LYS A 52 1.91 4.71 13.61
C LYS A 52 3.16 4.36 12.81
N GLY A 53 3.59 5.26 11.93
CA GLY A 53 4.82 5.06 11.18
C GLY A 53 4.69 4.22 9.92
N TRP A 54 3.51 4.14 9.33
CA TRP A 54 3.27 3.33 8.14
C TRP A 54 2.98 4.18 6.91
N ARG A 55 3.43 3.67 5.77
CA ARG A 55 3.17 4.29 4.48
C ARG A 55 2.58 3.24 3.54
N VAL A 56 1.60 3.63 2.75
CA VAL A 56 0.93 2.73 1.81
C VAL A 56 1.29 3.10 0.38
N GLU A 57 1.72 2.11 -0.39
CA GLU A 57 1.91 2.27 -1.82
C GLU A 57 0.92 1.36 -2.54
N VAL A 58 0.40 1.82 -3.66
CA VAL A 58 -0.60 1.06 -4.41
C VAL A 58 -0.11 0.80 -5.83
N LYS A 59 -0.22 -0.43 -6.29
CA LYS A 59 0.12 -0.79 -7.67
C LYS A 59 -0.98 -1.67 -8.28
N ASN A 60 -1.37 -1.34 -9.49
CA ASN A 60 -2.33 -2.16 -10.24
C ASN A 60 -1.79 -2.30 -11.65
N VAL A 61 -0.95 -3.29 -11.85
CA VAL A 61 -0.24 -3.48 -13.11
C VAL A 61 -0.49 -4.90 -13.61
N ALA A 62 -1.02 -5.02 -14.81
CA ALA A 62 -1.44 -6.31 -15.35
C ALA A 62 -0.36 -7.38 -15.31
N ALA A 63 0.88 -7.00 -15.53
CA ALA A 63 1.96 -7.97 -15.60
C ALA A 63 2.60 -8.27 -14.24
N MET A 64 2.12 -7.64 -13.16
CA MET A 64 2.76 -7.85 -11.87
C MET A 64 2.44 -9.23 -11.32
N ARG A 65 3.46 -9.92 -10.88
CA ARG A 65 3.37 -11.22 -10.23
C ARG A 65 4.30 -11.22 -9.05
N LEU A 66 4.00 -12.02 -8.06
CA LEU A 66 4.86 -12.16 -6.90
C LEU A 66 6.25 -12.58 -7.36
N GLY A 67 7.26 -11.85 -6.95
CA GLY A 67 8.63 -12.13 -7.33
C GLY A 67 9.06 -11.62 -8.70
N SER A 68 8.13 -11.05 -9.47
CA SER A 68 8.50 -10.50 -10.78
C SER A 68 9.33 -9.24 -10.62
N LYS A 69 9.96 -8.79 -11.72
CA LYS A 69 10.74 -7.57 -11.67
C LYS A 69 9.89 -6.37 -11.26
N LEU A 70 8.65 -6.29 -11.75
CA LEU A 70 7.76 -5.20 -11.37
C LEU A 70 7.49 -5.20 -9.87
N TRP A 71 7.27 -6.38 -9.30
CA TRP A 71 7.03 -6.51 -7.87
C TRP A 71 8.28 -6.14 -7.06
N VAL A 72 9.45 -6.64 -7.49
CA VAL A 72 10.70 -6.34 -6.82
C VAL A 72 10.97 -4.83 -6.87
N ASP A 73 10.78 -4.21 -8.04
CA ASP A 73 11.01 -2.78 -8.18
C ASP A 73 10.06 -1.97 -7.29
N ALA A 74 8.81 -2.41 -7.16
CA ALA A 74 7.85 -1.72 -6.29
C ALA A 74 8.27 -1.84 -4.83
N CYS A 75 8.73 -3.00 -4.40
CA CYS A 75 9.21 -3.19 -3.03
C CYS A 75 10.44 -2.34 -2.77
N ASP A 76 11.36 -2.29 -3.72
CA ASP A 76 12.58 -1.49 -3.59
C ASP A 76 12.24 0.00 -3.52
N GLN A 77 11.28 0.44 -4.31
CA GLN A 77 10.85 1.84 -4.28
C GLN A 77 10.24 2.19 -2.92
N ALA A 78 9.38 1.33 -2.41
CA ALA A 78 8.78 1.57 -1.11
C ALA A 78 9.84 1.62 0.00
N TRP A 79 10.83 0.74 -0.09
CA TRP A 79 11.92 0.73 0.87
C TRP A 79 12.71 2.04 0.80
N ARG A 80 13.06 2.49 -0.41
CA ARG A 80 13.81 3.73 -0.57
C ARG A 80 13.05 4.93 -0.04
N ASP A 81 11.73 4.94 -0.25
CA ASP A 81 10.90 6.06 0.23
C ASP A 81 10.85 6.11 1.74
N CYS A 82 10.96 4.97 2.41
CA CYS A 82 10.99 4.93 3.86
C CYS A 82 12.37 5.22 4.43
N ASP A 83 13.41 5.01 3.63
CA ASP A 83 14.78 5.17 4.10
C ASP A 83 15.26 6.62 3.93
N GLN A 84 14.41 7.57 4.21
CA GLN A 84 14.73 9.00 4.17
C GLN A 84 14.77 9.52 5.61
N PRO A 85 15.53 10.60 5.85
CA PRO A 85 15.70 11.08 7.22
C PRO A 85 14.40 11.31 7.98
N ASN A 86 13.35 11.75 7.30
CA ASN A 86 12.08 11.98 7.97
C ASN A 86 11.00 11.08 7.40
N GLY A 87 11.41 9.97 6.80
CA GLY A 87 10.47 9.06 6.19
C GLY A 87 9.74 8.20 7.22
N PRO A 88 8.70 7.50 6.79
CA PRO A 88 7.98 6.61 7.67
C PRO A 88 8.87 5.44 8.06
N LEU A 89 8.53 4.81 9.17
CA LEU A 89 9.33 3.71 9.68
C LEU A 89 9.09 2.42 8.91
N ASN A 90 7.93 2.29 8.30
CA ASN A 90 7.59 1.05 7.63
C ASN A 90 6.63 1.32 6.48
N TRP A 91 6.47 0.32 5.63
CA TRP A 91 5.61 0.46 4.47
C TRP A 91 4.85 -0.83 4.24
N PHE A 92 3.73 -0.72 3.53
CA PHE A 92 3.18 -1.91 2.89
C PHE A 92 2.73 -1.55 1.47
N LEU A 93 2.78 -2.56 0.61
CA LEU A 93 2.45 -2.43 -0.79
C LEU A 93 1.13 -3.17 -1.03
N LEU A 94 0.11 -2.43 -1.43
CA LEU A 94 -1.17 -3.03 -1.76
C LEU A 94 -1.23 -3.11 -3.28
N TRP A 95 -1.31 -4.30 -3.82
CA TRP A 95 -1.16 -4.47 -5.26
C TRP A 95 -2.07 -5.57 -5.79
N ARG A 96 -2.29 -5.52 -7.09
CA ARG A 96 -2.98 -6.61 -7.78
C ARG A 96 -2.60 -6.59 -9.25
N PRO A 97 -2.60 -7.76 -9.91
CA PRO A 97 -2.61 -7.78 -11.36
C PRO A 97 -4.00 -7.32 -11.79
N CYS A 98 -4.13 -6.81 -12.99
CA CYS A 98 -5.42 -6.38 -13.48
C CYS A 98 -6.44 -7.47 -13.28
N ARG A 99 -7.59 -7.14 -12.72
CA ARG A 99 -8.68 -8.08 -12.49
C ARG A 99 -8.39 -9.16 -11.46
N GLY A 100 -7.28 -9.09 -10.80
CA GLY A 100 -6.96 -10.06 -9.76
C GLY A 100 -7.45 -9.57 -8.40
N GLU A 101 -7.29 -10.42 -7.40
CA GLU A 101 -7.58 -10.01 -6.04
C GLU A 101 -6.43 -9.16 -5.53
N TRP A 102 -6.73 -8.30 -4.61
CA TRP A 102 -5.69 -7.50 -3.96
C TRP A 102 -4.78 -8.40 -3.13
N ALA A 103 -3.50 -8.05 -3.14
CA ALA A 103 -2.49 -8.67 -2.29
C ALA A 103 -1.81 -7.57 -1.50
N LEU A 104 -1.28 -7.92 -0.34
CA LEU A 104 -0.56 -6.96 0.49
C LEU A 104 0.81 -7.54 0.80
N THR A 105 1.84 -6.78 0.49
CA THR A 105 3.23 -7.18 0.74
C THR A 105 3.83 -6.25 1.79
N VAL A 106 4.50 -6.82 2.77
CA VAL A 106 5.11 -6.05 3.86
C VAL A 106 6.53 -6.52 4.06
N PRO A 107 7.42 -5.64 4.55
CA PRO A 107 8.76 -6.07 4.87
C PRO A 107 8.78 -6.85 6.18
N THR A 108 9.63 -7.84 6.26
CA THR A 108 9.91 -8.52 7.52
C THR A 108 11.40 -8.72 7.61
N VAL A 109 11.88 -9.18 8.76
CA VAL A 109 13.30 -9.43 8.94
C VAL A 109 13.81 -10.54 8.01
N TYR A 110 12.90 -11.34 7.47
CA TYR A 110 13.29 -12.40 6.55
C TYR A 110 13.01 -12.03 5.08
N GLY A 111 12.65 -10.79 4.81
CA GLY A 111 12.30 -10.34 3.47
C GLY A 111 10.81 -10.04 3.34
N PRO A 112 10.34 -9.64 2.17
CA PRO A 112 8.93 -9.31 1.99
C PRO A 112 8.03 -10.52 2.17
N THR A 113 6.91 -10.33 2.82
CA THR A 113 5.89 -11.35 3.02
C THR A 113 4.57 -10.85 2.43
N THR A 114 3.81 -11.73 1.81
CA THR A 114 2.60 -11.34 1.09
C THR A 114 1.37 -12.11 1.58
N MET A 115 0.29 -11.37 1.80
CA MET A 115 -1.04 -11.92 2.03
C MET A 115 -1.84 -11.76 0.75
N THR A 116 -2.56 -12.79 0.32
CA THR A 116 -3.12 -12.82 -1.03
C THR A 116 -4.63 -12.69 -1.15
N ASN A 117 -5.35 -12.45 -0.07
CA ASN A 117 -6.79 -12.23 -0.17
C ASN A 117 -7.23 -11.27 0.91
N GLU A 118 -8.47 -10.78 0.79
CA GLU A 118 -8.94 -9.74 1.70
C GLU A 118 -9.01 -10.24 3.14
N ILE A 119 -9.31 -11.49 3.37
CA ILE A 119 -9.37 -12.03 4.73
C ILE A 119 -7.99 -11.97 5.38
N GLY A 120 -6.97 -12.41 4.66
CA GLY A 120 -5.60 -12.36 5.16
C GLY A 120 -5.10 -10.94 5.36
N ILE A 121 -5.42 -10.04 4.41
CA ILE A 121 -5.06 -8.63 4.51
C ILE A 121 -5.71 -8.01 5.75
N SER A 122 -6.99 -8.24 5.94
CA SER A 122 -7.73 -7.68 7.05
C SER A 122 -7.17 -8.17 8.39
N LYS A 123 -6.87 -9.46 8.48
CA LYS A 123 -6.32 -10.02 9.70
C LYS A 123 -4.95 -9.40 10.01
N TRP A 124 -4.10 -9.29 9.00
CA TRP A 124 -2.78 -8.72 9.20
C TRP A 124 -2.87 -7.25 9.66
N ILE A 125 -3.72 -6.46 9.00
CA ILE A 125 -3.88 -5.05 9.37
C ILE A 125 -4.39 -4.93 10.80
N ARG A 126 -5.39 -5.72 11.15
CA ARG A 126 -5.95 -5.66 12.49
C ARG A 126 -4.90 -6.04 13.53
N ASP A 127 -4.24 -7.17 13.32
CA ASP A 127 -3.32 -7.69 14.33
C ASP A 127 -2.05 -6.86 14.43
N THR A 128 -1.55 -6.35 13.31
CA THR A 128 -0.24 -5.70 13.28
C THR A 128 -0.33 -4.20 13.47
N ILE A 129 -1.36 -3.57 12.95
CA ILE A 129 -1.45 -2.12 12.96
C ILE A 129 -2.45 -1.63 13.97
N ILE A 130 -3.67 -2.13 13.92
CA ILE A 130 -4.75 -1.58 14.75
C ILE A 130 -4.61 -2.02 16.19
N GLU A 131 -4.48 -3.30 16.44
CA GLU A 131 -4.46 -3.82 17.80
C GLU A 131 -3.12 -3.62 18.49
N LYS A 132 -2.02 -3.73 17.76
CA LYS A 132 -0.72 -3.53 18.38
C LYS A 132 -0.36 -2.08 18.56
N GLY A 133 -1.07 -1.19 17.91
CA GLY A 133 -0.78 0.23 18.03
C GLY A 133 0.40 0.66 17.20
N SER A 134 1.13 1.67 17.65
CA SER A 134 2.21 2.25 16.88
C SER A 134 3.42 1.36 16.87
N ILE A 135 4.09 1.30 15.74
CA ILE A 135 5.33 0.58 15.61
C ILE A 135 6.38 1.18 16.51
N ASN A 136 6.22 2.44 16.92
CA ASN A 136 7.14 3.08 17.82
C ASN A 136 6.69 3.03 19.26
N ALA A 137 5.66 2.30 19.55
CA ALA A 137 5.12 2.30 20.89
C ALA A 137 6.08 1.81 21.92
N LYS A 138 7.12 1.05 21.56
CA LYS A 138 7.97 0.58 22.49
C LYS A 138 8.97 1.39 22.66
N ALA A 139 9.06 1.94 23.27
CA ALA A 139 10.18 2.78 23.42
C ALA A 139 10.87 2.41 24.63
#